data_c0826d33acd7c4851d1e3be0594907bf
#
_entry.id   c0826d33acd7c4851d1e3be0594907bf
#
_cell.length_a   1.000
_cell.length_b   1.000
_cell.length_c   1.000
_cell.angle_alpha   90.00
_cell.angle_beta   90.00
_cell.angle_gamma   90.00
#
_symmetry.space_group_name_H-M   'P 1'
#
loop_
_entity.id
_entity.type
_entity.pdbx_description
1 polymer ?
#
loop_
_entity_poly.entity_id
_entity_poly.type
_entity_poly.pdbx_seq_one_letter_code
_entity_poly.pdbx_strand_id
1 'polypeptide(L)'
;MMKSKIFFRKEKNLQFLFQNVSKKEEKNRNKNGGRNMKNTKVYVDFITEKLKKLLSIDSPTGYTKDAVAWLKAEYEAMGYAPVITTKGGLLVQLAKGCEGNGGVLVETHTDTLGGMVAEVKGNGRLRLTALGGMNPNNAETENCVVITRDGKRYEGCFQMNNPSIHVNGSYDQQDRTYDNMEVVLDEMVFSKEETKALGIETGDIVCFETRTRITEKGYIKSRFLDDKLSVAILLGYAKYLKEENVTPSRPVYQHITVYEEVGHGGSASVPEGVTDILSVDMGCVGDGLECKEHQVSICVKDSGGPYSFDFTGELIAAAKANGIDYAADVYPHYGSDVEATLRGGADARHALIGAGVYASHGYERSHVDGVKNTLELLAAYLDK
;
A
#
# COMPACT_ATOMS: atom_id res chain seq x y z
N MET A 1 4.05 19.43 -59.27
CA MET A 1 3.45 20.36 -58.31
C MET A 1 2.06 19.96 -57.76
N MET A 2 1.38 18.94 -58.32
CA MET A 2 0.03 18.57 -57.86
C MET A 2 -0.01 17.53 -56.71
N LYS A 3 1.04 16.71 -56.52
CA LYS A 3 1.10 15.70 -55.45
C LYS A 3 1.37 16.24 -54.05
N SER A 4 2.03 17.39 -53.90
CA SER A 4 2.33 17.99 -52.58
C SER A 4 1.14 18.66 -51.92
N LYS A 5 0.21 19.25 -52.71
CA LYS A 5 -1.00 19.88 -52.19
C LYS A 5 -2.04 18.91 -51.60
N ILE A 6 -2.04 17.67 -52.07
CA ILE A 6 -2.96 16.62 -51.59
C ILE A 6 -2.49 16.06 -50.26
N PHE A 7 -1.18 15.96 -50.04
CA PHE A 7 -0.61 15.48 -48.78
C PHE A 7 -0.85 16.46 -47.61
N PHE A 8 -0.59 17.75 -47.82
CA PHE A 8 -0.86 18.79 -46.82
C PHE A 8 -2.36 18.96 -46.44
N ARG A 9 -3.27 18.64 -47.37
CA ARG A 9 -4.70 18.70 -47.14
C ARG A 9 -5.19 17.52 -46.32
N LYS A 10 -4.57 16.34 -46.41
CA LYS A 10 -4.84 15.16 -45.61
C LYS A 10 -4.37 15.32 -44.18
N GLU A 11 -3.17 15.88 -43.95
CA GLU A 11 -2.68 16.14 -42.55
C GLU A 11 -3.51 17.17 -41.81
N LYS A 12 -3.89 18.26 -42.45
CA LYS A 12 -4.80 19.27 -41.83
C LYS A 12 -6.19 18.69 -41.52
N ASN A 13 -6.72 17.82 -42.35
CA ASN A 13 -8.00 17.16 -42.07
C ASN A 13 -7.89 16.11 -40.95
N LEU A 14 -6.76 15.42 -40.82
CA LEU A 14 -6.51 14.52 -39.71
C LEU A 14 -6.37 15.31 -38.38
N GLN A 15 -5.60 16.38 -38.35
CA GLN A 15 -5.48 17.24 -37.16
C GLN A 15 -6.83 17.85 -36.74
N PHE A 16 -7.66 18.27 -37.71
CA PHE A 16 -9.00 18.80 -37.43
C PHE A 16 -9.97 17.73 -36.92
N LEU A 17 -9.86 16.48 -37.42
CA LEU A 17 -10.59 15.33 -36.91
C LEU A 17 -10.14 14.97 -35.48
N PHE A 18 -8.84 14.93 -35.20
CA PHE A 18 -8.33 14.69 -33.84
C PHE A 18 -8.73 15.76 -32.86
N GLN A 19 -8.69 17.05 -33.24
CA GLN A 19 -9.16 18.14 -32.38
C GLN A 19 -10.68 18.13 -32.13
N ASN A 20 -11.46 17.67 -33.11
CA ASN A 20 -12.93 17.57 -32.94
C ASN A 20 -13.35 16.30 -32.17
N VAL A 21 -12.59 15.22 -32.26
CA VAL A 21 -12.78 14.02 -31.41
C VAL A 21 -12.45 14.38 -29.96
N SER A 22 -11.29 15.02 -29.70
CA SER A 22 -10.89 15.47 -28.37
C SER A 22 -11.92 16.41 -27.74
N LYS A 23 -12.43 17.41 -28.49
CA LYS A 23 -13.50 18.33 -28.01
C LYS A 23 -14.85 17.66 -27.80
N LYS A 24 -15.15 16.60 -28.54
CA LYS A 24 -16.39 15.84 -28.39
C LYS A 24 -16.31 14.87 -27.20
N GLU A 25 -15.12 14.34 -26.95
CA GLU A 25 -14.82 13.54 -25.75
C GLU A 25 -14.83 14.40 -24.49
N GLU A 26 -14.25 15.60 -24.55
CA GLU A 26 -14.28 16.59 -23.45
C GLU A 26 -15.71 17.07 -23.15
N LYS A 27 -16.55 17.29 -24.18
CA LYS A 27 -17.98 17.62 -24.03
C LYS A 27 -18.83 16.47 -23.52
N ASN A 28 -18.48 15.22 -23.83
CA ASN A 28 -19.17 14.04 -23.30
C ASN A 28 -18.73 13.74 -21.86
N ARG A 29 -17.47 13.98 -21.51
CA ARG A 29 -16.97 13.90 -20.11
C ARG A 29 -17.74 14.85 -19.20
N ASN A 30 -18.00 16.10 -19.63
CA ASN A 30 -18.76 17.09 -18.85
C ASN A 30 -20.27 16.80 -18.73
N LYS A 31 -20.80 15.82 -19.44
CA LYS A 31 -22.21 15.42 -19.36
C LYS A 31 -22.52 14.28 -18.41
N ASN A 32 -21.48 13.52 -18.00
CA ASN A 32 -21.63 12.31 -17.17
C ASN A 32 -21.25 12.53 -15.70
N GLY A 33 -21.29 13.75 -15.18
CA GLY A 33 -21.40 14.03 -13.73
C GLY A 33 -20.19 13.69 -12.85
N GLY A 34 -19.07 13.16 -13.36
CA GLY A 34 -17.85 12.96 -12.58
C GLY A 34 -17.05 14.26 -12.50
N ARG A 35 -16.82 14.79 -11.28
CA ARG A 35 -15.86 15.88 -11.08
C ARG A 35 -14.45 15.34 -11.30
N ASN A 36 -13.80 15.74 -12.39
CA ASN A 36 -12.37 15.49 -12.56
C ASN A 36 -11.57 16.43 -11.64
N MET A 37 -10.60 15.88 -10.91
CA MET A 37 -9.59 16.66 -10.19
C MET A 37 -8.97 17.69 -11.13
N LYS A 38 -8.90 18.96 -10.70
CA LYS A 38 -8.40 20.06 -11.55
C LYS A 38 -6.94 19.86 -11.95
N ASN A 39 -6.14 19.26 -11.06
CA ASN A 39 -4.72 18.98 -11.30
C ASN A 39 -4.27 17.74 -10.49
N THR A 40 -4.55 16.55 -11.00
CA THR A 40 -4.17 15.28 -10.34
C THR A 40 -2.68 15.20 -10.03
N LYS A 41 -1.82 15.82 -10.87
CA LYS A 41 -0.37 15.78 -10.67
C LYS A 41 0.06 16.34 -9.31
N VAL A 42 -0.57 17.40 -8.82
CA VAL A 42 -0.24 18.01 -7.51
C VAL A 42 -0.45 16.98 -6.38
N TYR A 43 -1.53 16.21 -6.47
CA TYR A 43 -1.82 15.18 -5.47
C TYR A 43 -0.91 13.96 -5.59
N VAL A 44 -0.55 13.55 -6.81
CA VAL A 44 0.44 12.49 -7.04
C VAL A 44 1.82 12.88 -6.51
N ASP A 45 2.26 14.12 -6.72
CA ASP A 45 3.52 14.64 -6.17
C ASP A 45 3.48 14.65 -4.64
N PHE A 46 2.37 15.09 -4.03
CA PHE A 46 2.16 15.02 -2.57
C PHE A 46 2.19 13.58 -2.05
N ILE A 47 1.43 12.67 -2.67
CA ILE A 47 1.42 11.23 -2.31
C ILE A 47 2.83 10.67 -2.33
N THR A 48 3.58 10.97 -3.39
CA THR A 48 4.95 10.48 -3.56
C THR A 48 5.90 11.01 -2.47
N GLU A 49 5.74 12.25 -2.05
CA GLU A 49 6.49 12.85 -0.94
C GLU A 49 6.13 12.17 0.39
N LYS A 50 4.83 12.04 0.69
CA LYS A 50 4.36 11.42 1.92
C LYS A 50 4.72 9.94 2.01
N LEU A 51 4.66 9.23 0.89
CA LEU A 51 5.11 7.83 0.79
C LEU A 51 6.58 7.68 1.19
N LYS A 52 7.49 8.52 0.66
CA LYS A 52 8.91 8.46 1.05
C LYS A 52 9.10 8.62 2.55
N LYS A 53 8.35 9.56 3.15
CA LYS A 53 8.43 9.79 4.60
C LYS A 53 7.86 8.61 5.37
N LEU A 54 6.71 8.08 4.98
CA LEU A 54 6.07 6.95 5.65
C LEU A 54 6.93 5.68 5.55
N LEU A 55 7.55 5.43 4.39
CA LEU A 55 8.48 4.31 4.21
C LEU A 55 9.74 4.42 5.09
N SER A 56 10.12 5.62 5.50
CA SER A 56 11.26 5.82 6.42
C SER A 56 10.91 5.61 7.89
N ILE A 57 9.66 5.33 8.23
CA ILE A 57 9.20 5.06 9.60
C ILE A 57 8.97 3.56 9.73
N ASP A 58 9.70 2.91 10.62
CA ASP A 58 9.54 1.49 10.91
C ASP A 58 8.15 1.21 11.49
N SER A 59 7.47 0.20 10.94
CA SER A 59 6.15 -0.20 11.42
C SER A 59 5.85 -1.70 11.22
N PRO A 60 6.77 -2.62 11.54
CA PRO A 60 6.40 -4.03 11.45
C PRO A 60 5.22 -4.33 12.38
N THR A 61 4.43 -5.34 11.98
CA THR A 61 3.23 -5.76 12.72
C THR A 61 3.51 -5.90 14.23
N GLY A 62 2.71 -5.21 15.05
CA GLY A 62 2.91 -5.13 16.49
C GLY A 62 3.76 -3.95 16.97
N TYR A 63 4.45 -3.23 16.06
CA TYR A 63 5.25 -2.03 16.38
C TYR A 63 4.92 -0.88 15.41
N THR A 64 3.72 -0.37 15.43
CA THR A 64 3.20 0.61 14.45
C THR A 64 2.98 2.01 15.00
N LYS A 65 3.21 2.22 16.30
CA LYS A 65 2.86 3.46 17.03
C LYS A 65 3.42 4.73 16.39
N ASP A 66 4.65 4.70 15.88
CA ASP A 66 5.32 5.89 15.35
C ASP A 66 4.76 6.26 13.96
N ALA A 67 4.45 5.27 13.12
CA ALA A 67 3.78 5.48 11.84
C ALA A 67 2.35 6.02 12.04
N VAL A 68 1.59 5.45 12.97
CA VAL A 68 0.22 5.89 13.30
C VAL A 68 0.24 7.31 13.88
N ALA A 69 1.19 7.64 14.76
CA ALA A 69 1.33 8.99 15.32
C ALA A 69 1.66 10.02 14.23
N TRP A 70 2.55 9.68 13.29
CA TRP A 70 2.85 10.53 12.15
C TRP A 70 1.64 10.73 11.24
N LEU A 71 0.91 9.65 10.89
CA LEU A 71 -0.31 9.72 10.10
C LEU A 71 -1.38 10.58 10.78
N LYS A 72 -1.57 10.42 12.09
CA LYS A 72 -2.48 11.25 12.87
C LYS A 72 -2.16 12.73 12.70
N ALA A 73 -0.89 13.11 12.84
CA ALA A 73 -0.47 14.50 12.68
C ALA A 73 -0.71 15.03 11.24
N GLU A 74 -0.51 14.20 10.21
CA GLU A 74 -0.79 14.58 8.82
C GLU A 74 -2.29 14.87 8.59
N TYR A 75 -3.19 14.03 9.12
CA TYR A 75 -4.64 14.27 9.03
C TYR A 75 -5.06 15.51 9.85
N GLU A 76 -4.52 15.71 11.04
CA GLU A 76 -4.77 16.89 11.87
C GLU A 76 -4.33 18.18 11.17
N ALA A 77 -3.17 18.16 10.50
CA ALA A 77 -2.67 19.30 9.72
C ALA A 77 -3.59 19.67 8.56
N MET A 78 -4.34 18.71 8.00
CA MET A 78 -5.37 18.93 6.98
C MET A 78 -6.74 19.34 7.59
N GLY A 79 -6.84 19.43 8.93
CA GLY A 79 -8.08 19.84 9.62
C GLY A 79 -9.11 18.71 9.75
N TYR A 80 -8.66 17.45 9.79
CA TYR A 80 -9.47 16.30 10.19
C TYR A 80 -9.31 16.01 11.69
N ALA A 81 -10.18 15.17 12.23
CA ALA A 81 -10.16 14.74 13.63
C ALA A 81 -9.96 13.20 13.71
N PRO A 82 -8.74 12.71 13.44
CA PRO A 82 -8.45 11.28 13.48
C PRO A 82 -8.50 10.72 14.90
N VAL A 83 -8.98 9.48 15.04
CA VAL A 83 -9.06 8.76 16.32
C VAL A 83 -8.17 7.51 16.23
N ILE A 84 -7.26 7.35 17.20
CA ILE A 84 -6.51 6.10 17.35
C ILE A 84 -7.44 5.06 17.96
N THR A 85 -7.61 3.92 17.28
CA THR A 85 -8.45 2.82 17.77
C THR A 85 -7.77 2.06 18.91
N THR A 86 -8.51 1.26 19.67
CA THR A 86 -7.94 0.44 20.73
C THR A 86 -6.89 -0.55 20.23
N LYS A 87 -7.03 -1.05 18.99
CA LYS A 87 -6.03 -1.90 18.33
C LYS A 87 -4.77 -1.15 17.90
N GLY A 88 -4.81 0.19 17.89
CA GLY A 88 -3.69 1.04 17.50
C GLY A 88 -3.78 1.57 16.06
N GLY A 89 -4.79 1.22 15.27
CA GLY A 89 -5.06 1.79 13.96
C GLY A 89 -5.61 3.22 14.04
N LEU A 90 -5.80 3.86 12.88
CA LEU A 90 -6.27 5.23 12.79
C LEU A 90 -7.60 5.29 12.01
N LEU A 91 -8.66 5.78 12.66
CA LEU A 91 -9.96 5.99 12.02
C LEU A 91 -10.20 7.49 11.81
N VAL A 92 -10.58 7.86 10.58
CA VAL A 92 -10.78 9.27 10.17
C VAL A 92 -12.10 9.40 9.44
N GLN A 93 -13.00 10.25 9.91
CA GLN A 93 -14.18 10.66 9.13
C GLN A 93 -13.82 11.80 8.20
N LEU A 94 -13.85 11.55 6.89
CA LEU A 94 -13.55 12.57 5.86
C LEU A 94 -14.76 13.43 5.53
N ALA A 95 -15.94 12.82 5.46
CA ALA A 95 -17.19 13.48 5.13
C ALA A 95 -18.34 12.89 5.95
N LYS A 96 -19.29 13.75 6.31
CA LYS A 96 -20.53 13.33 7.00
C LYS A 96 -21.57 12.80 6.01
N GLY A 97 -21.51 13.25 4.75
CA GLY A 97 -22.50 12.90 3.72
C GLY A 97 -23.89 13.45 4.00
N CYS A 98 -24.90 12.90 3.30
CA CYS A 98 -26.31 13.21 3.51
C CYS A 98 -26.96 12.17 4.44
N GLU A 99 -27.92 12.60 5.24
CA GLU A 99 -28.71 11.70 6.07
C GLU A 99 -29.43 10.63 5.21
N GLY A 100 -29.45 9.39 5.71
CA GLY A 100 -30.12 8.27 5.06
C GLY A 100 -29.28 7.51 4.01
N ASN A 101 -28.12 8.02 3.61
CA ASN A 101 -27.19 7.30 2.75
C ASN A 101 -26.25 6.45 3.60
N GLY A 102 -26.10 5.17 3.25
CA GLY A 102 -25.16 4.28 3.92
C GLY A 102 -23.71 4.76 3.75
N GLY A 103 -22.91 4.61 4.81
CA GLY A 103 -21.51 5.03 4.80
C GLY A 103 -20.59 4.12 3.98
N VAL A 104 -19.46 4.66 3.56
CA VAL A 104 -18.34 3.91 2.95
C VAL A 104 -17.16 3.94 3.91
N LEU A 105 -16.65 2.77 4.27
CA LEU A 105 -15.38 2.62 4.95
C LEU A 105 -14.31 2.26 3.93
N VAL A 106 -13.24 3.04 3.86
CA VAL A 106 -12.07 2.76 3.02
C VAL A 106 -10.96 2.27 3.93
N GLU A 107 -10.53 1.03 3.76
CA GLU A 107 -9.51 0.37 4.59
C GLU A 107 -8.19 0.25 3.85
N THR A 108 -7.08 0.40 4.57
CA THR A 108 -5.69 0.21 4.15
C THR A 108 -4.86 -0.09 5.38
N HIS A 109 -3.66 -0.66 5.26
CA HIS A 109 -2.86 -0.95 6.43
C HIS A 109 -1.49 -0.25 6.42
N THR A 110 -0.97 0.07 7.61
CA THR A 110 0.34 0.70 7.77
C THR A 110 1.37 -0.22 8.43
N ASP A 111 0.92 -1.36 8.96
CA ASP A 111 1.85 -2.38 9.41
C ASP A 111 2.54 -3.05 8.23
N THR A 112 3.74 -3.53 8.46
CA THR A 112 4.60 -4.13 7.44
C THR A 112 5.12 -5.47 7.89
N LEU A 113 5.62 -6.23 6.94
CA LEU A 113 6.46 -7.39 7.25
C LEU A 113 7.68 -6.97 8.09
N GLY A 114 8.22 -7.92 8.82
CA GLY A 114 9.42 -7.72 9.63
C GLY A 114 9.91 -9.02 10.26
N GLY A 115 10.73 -8.88 11.27
CA GLY A 115 11.21 -9.97 12.10
C GLY A 115 11.03 -9.72 13.59
N MET A 116 11.07 -10.79 14.36
CA MET A 116 11.11 -10.73 15.82
C MET A 116 12.24 -11.65 16.30
N VAL A 117 12.98 -11.21 17.30
CA VAL A 117 14.02 -12.02 17.93
C VAL A 117 13.36 -13.25 18.57
N ALA A 118 13.63 -14.41 18.03
CA ALA A 118 13.19 -15.69 18.59
C ALA A 118 14.22 -16.27 19.58
N GLU A 119 15.51 -16.00 19.35
CA GLU A 119 16.59 -16.50 20.19
C GLU A 119 17.84 -15.63 20.09
N VAL A 120 18.48 -15.36 21.22
CA VAL A 120 19.86 -14.91 21.26
C VAL A 120 20.76 -16.15 21.31
N LYS A 121 21.53 -16.38 20.25
CA LYS A 121 22.39 -17.56 20.06
C LYS A 121 23.64 -17.47 20.93
N GLY A 122 24.31 -18.63 21.16
CA GLY A 122 25.51 -18.71 21.97
C GLY A 122 26.70 -17.86 21.45
N ASN A 123 26.72 -17.55 20.13
CA ASN A 123 27.71 -16.70 19.47
C ASN A 123 27.34 -15.20 19.45
N GLY A 124 26.30 -14.80 20.18
CA GLY A 124 25.82 -13.41 20.25
C GLY A 124 24.91 -12.99 19.11
N ARG A 125 24.74 -13.78 18.06
CA ARG A 125 23.86 -13.49 16.92
C ARG A 125 22.40 -13.82 17.23
N LEU A 126 21.46 -13.29 16.42
CA LEU A 126 20.04 -13.44 16.67
C LEU A 126 19.39 -14.35 15.62
N ARG A 127 18.67 -15.37 16.08
CA ARG A 127 17.72 -16.10 15.24
C ARG A 127 16.36 -15.39 15.30
N LEU A 128 15.74 -15.22 14.14
CA LEU A 128 14.46 -14.53 14.01
C LEU A 128 13.30 -15.50 13.83
N THR A 129 12.10 -14.99 14.05
CA THR A 129 10.84 -15.48 13.48
C THR A 129 10.21 -14.39 12.63
N ALA A 130 9.39 -14.78 11.63
CA ALA A 130 8.70 -13.84 10.78
C ALA A 130 7.62 -13.04 11.53
N LEU A 131 7.45 -11.79 11.15
CA LEU A 131 6.23 -11.03 11.36
C LEU A 131 5.55 -10.87 9.99
N GLY A 132 4.32 -11.42 9.86
CA GLY A 132 3.65 -11.56 8.57
C GLY A 132 4.34 -12.56 7.62
N GLY A 133 4.09 -12.41 6.33
CA GLY A 133 4.62 -13.29 5.28
C GLY A 133 6.07 -13.02 4.85
N MET A 134 6.95 -12.56 5.73
CA MET A 134 8.34 -12.24 5.41
C MET A 134 9.14 -13.48 5.04
N ASN A 135 9.52 -13.61 3.78
CA ASN A 135 10.35 -14.70 3.30
C ASN A 135 11.83 -14.37 3.50
N PRO A 136 12.62 -15.25 4.15
CA PRO A 136 14.06 -15.03 4.37
C PRO A 136 14.85 -14.76 3.08
N ASN A 137 14.49 -15.39 1.95
CA ASN A 137 15.12 -15.13 0.66
C ASN A 137 15.06 -13.66 0.25
N ASN A 138 13.98 -12.96 0.63
CA ASN A 138 13.76 -11.56 0.28
C ASN A 138 14.48 -10.60 1.21
N ALA A 139 15.01 -11.09 2.33
CA ALA A 139 15.71 -10.29 3.34
C ALA A 139 17.20 -10.64 3.47
N GLU A 140 17.68 -11.67 2.78
CA GLU A 140 19.11 -12.04 2.78
C GLU A 140 19.96 -10.84 2.35
N THR A 141 21.04 -10.57 3.09
CA THR A 141 21.96 -9.44 2.93
C THR A 141 21.36 -8.06 3.18
N GLU A 142 20.18 -7.97 3.76
CA GLU A 142 19.58 -6.67 4.05
C GLU A 142 20.07 -6.12 5.38
N ASN A 143 20.28 -4.80 5.42
CA ASN A 143 20.48 -4.08 6.66
C ASN A 143 19.20 -4.15 7.51
N CYS A 144 19.34 -4.20 8.80
CA CYS A 144 18.22 -4.19 9.71
C CYS A 144 18.54 -3.44 11.01
N VAL A 145 17.49 -3.11 11.73
CA VAL A 145 17.58 -2.48 13.06
C VAL A 145 16.81 -3.32 14.06
N VAL A 146 17.47 -3.73 15.12
CA VAL A 146 16.84 -4.37 16.28
C VAL A 146 16.37 -3.31 17.25
N ILE A 147 15.08 -3.35 17.62
CA ILE A 147 14.45 -2.39 18.54
C ILE A 147 14.06 -3.13 19.82
N THR A 148 14.69 -2.75 20.93
CA THR A 148 14.41 -3.34 22.24
C THR A 148 13.15 -2.79 22.88
N ARG A 149 12.63 -3.47 23.90
CA ARG A 149 11.44 -3.02 24.65
C ARG A 149 11.59 -1.66 25.30
N ASP A 150 12.82 -1.26 25.68
CA ASP A 150 13.14 0.06 26.24
C ASP A 150 13.44 1.11 25.14
N GLY A 151 13.29 0.75 23.87
CA GLY A 151 13.38 1.64 22.71
C GLY A 151 14.81 1.90 22.21
N LYS A 152 15.80 1.16 22.70
CA LYS A 152 17.15 1.22 22.11
C LYS A 152 17.15 0.59 20.71
N ARG A 153 18.06 1.07 19.88
CA ARG A 153 18.17 0.64 18.48
C ARG A 153 19.59 0.17 18.19
N TYR A 154 19.71 -1.02 17.63
CA TYR A 154 21.00 -1.63 17.24
C TYR A 154 20.96 -1.98 15.76
N GLU A 155 21.95 -1.49 15.02
CA GLU A 155 22.10 -1.82 13.61
C GLU A 155 22.69 -3.23 13.46
N GLY A 156 22.42 -3.84 12.30
CA GLY A 156 22.93 -5.15 11.94
C GLY A 156 22.53 -5.55 10.53
N CYS A 157 22.83 -6.77 10.18
CA CYS A 157 22.59 -7.32 8.85
C CYS A 157 22.04 -8.73 8.96
N PHE A 158 21.05 -9.08 8.16
CA PHE A 158 20.46 -10.42 8.10
C PHE A 158 21.18 -11.28 7.08
N GLN A 159 21.82 -12.34 7.55
CA GLN A 159 22.73 -13.18 6.77
C GLN A 159 22.44 -14.66 6.94
N MET A 160 22.91 -15.47 5.99
CA MET A 160 23.04 -16.90 6.18
C MET A 160 23.99 -17.21 7.35
N ASN A 161 23.76 -18.33 8.03
CA ASN A 161 24.75 -18.88 8.94
C ASN A 161 26.04 -19.21 8.17
N ASN A 162 27.18 -18.65 8.61
CA ASN A 162 28.46 -18.85 7.95
C ASN A 162 28.46 -18.55 6.42
N PRO A 163 28.19 -17.28 6.00
CA PRO A 163 27.84 -16.95 4.62
C PRO A 163 29.07 -16.78 3.68
N SER A 164 30.30 -16.80 4.19
CA SER A 164 31.49 -16.57 3.38
C SER A 164 31.80 -17.76 2.47
N ILE A 165 31.78 -17.56 1.14
CA ILE A 165 32.16 -18.58 0.17
C ILE A 165 33.59 -19.09 0.37
N HIS A 166 34.49 -18.28 0.90
CA HIS A 166 35.89 -18.65 1.18
C HIS A 166 36.04 -19.56 2.41
N VAL A 167 35.00 -19.69 3.23
CA VAL A 167 34.97 -20.52 4.43
C VAL A 167 33.98 -21.68 4.29
N ASN A 168 32.85 -21.44 3.64
CA ASN A 168 31.77 -22.41 3.45
C ASN A 168 31.46 -22.55 1.96
N GLY A 169 32.09 -23.52 1.29
CA GLY A 169 31.97 -23.72 -0.15
C GLY A 169 30.59 -24.23 -0.62
N SER A 170 29.68 -24.52 0.30
CA SER A 170 28.32 -24.97 0.00
C SER A 170 27.22 -24.04 0.53
N TYR A 171 27.56 -22.79 0.88
CA TYR A 171 26.59 -21.85 1.46
C TYR A 171 25.42 -21.55 0.51
N ASP A 172 25.67 -21.55 -0.79
CA ASP A 172 24.70 -21.30 -1.86
C ASP A 172 23.70 -22.46 -2.08
N GLN A 173 24.01 -23.65 -1.53
CA GLN A 173 23.17 -24.84 -1.60
C GLN A 173 22.26 -25.00 -0.39
N GLN A 174 22.38 -24.13 0.61
CA GLN A 174 21.56 -24.17 1.82
C GLN A 174 20.22 -23.44 1.60
N ASP A 175 19.14 -24.00 2.12
CA ASP A 175 17.84 -23.37 2.12
C ASP A 175 17.87 -22.09 2.99
N ARG A 176 17.26 -21.02 2.49
CA ARG A 176 17.07 -19.77 3.22
C ARG A 176 15.85 -19.91 4.12
N THR A 177 16.09 -20.41 5.32
CA THR A 177 15.07 -20.55 6.37
C THR A 177 15.46 -19.72 7.58
N TYR A 178 14.52 -19.43 8.48
CA TYR A 178 14.85 -18.70 9.72
C TYR A 178 15.80 -19.47 10.64
N ASP A 179 15.91 -20.80 10.52
CA ASP A 179 16.88 -21.61 11.25
C ASP A 179 18.29 -21.55 10.66
N ASN A 180 18.38 -21.29 9.35
CA ASN A 180 19.65 -21.19 8.63
C ASN A 180 20.15 -19.74 8.47
N MET A 181 19.41 -18.77 9.01
CA MET A 181 19.76 -17.35 8.91
C MET A 181 19.79 -16.68 10.29
N GLU A 182 20.52 -15.60 10.37
CA GLU A 182 20.74 -14.88 11.63
C GLU A 182 20.97 -13.39 11.40
N VAL A 183 20.65 -12.56 12.39
CA VAL A 183 21.11 -11.17 12.43
C VAL A 183 22.50 -11.14 13.05
N VAL A 184 23.42 -10.50 12.34
CA VAL A 184 24.73 -10.12 12.83
C VAL A 184 24.67 -8.67 13.23
N LEU A 185 24.85 -8.38 14.52
CA LEU A 185 24.81 -7.02 15.05
C LEU A 185 26.11 -6.27 14.72
N ASP A 186 26.02 -4.98 14.47
CA ASP A 186 27.19 -4.08 14.31
C ASP A 186 27.73 -3.64 15.68
N GLU A 187 27.82 -4.61 16.61
CA GLU A 187 28.27 -4.44 17.99
C GLU A 187 29.40 -5.45 18.31
N MET A 188 30.27 -5.07 19.26
CA MET A 188 31.39 -5.93 19.71
C MET A 188 30.90 -6.98 20.72
N VAL A 189 29.98 -7.85 20.25
CA VAL A 189 29.40 -8.94 21.05
C VAL A 189 29.67 -10.30 20.40
N PHE A 190 30.15 -11.25 21.18
CA PHE A 190 30.57 -12.59 20.71
C PHE A 190 29.96 -13.71 21.54
N SER A 191 29.12 -13.37 22.51
CA SER A 191 28.43 -14.32 23.37
C SER A 191 26.98 -13.90 23.62
N LYS A 192 26.16 -14.85 24.02
CA LYS A 192 24.78 -14.62 24.44
C LYS A 192 24.68 -13.60 25.58
N GLU A 193 25.59 -13.69 26.52
CA GLU A 193 25.65 -12.84 27.71
C GLU A 193 25.94 -11.39 27.32
N GLU A 194 26.89 -11.17 26.42
CA GLU A 194 27.24 -9.83 25.92
C GLU A 194 26.07 -9.20 25.15
N THR A 195 25.42 -9.95 24.26
CA THR A 195 24.24 -9.46 23.53
C THR A 195 23.09 -9.12 24.48
N LYS A 196 22.83 -9.96 25.47
CA LYS A 196 21.82 -9.69 26.50
C LYS A 196 22.14 -8.49 27.37
N ALA A 197 23.42 -8.21 27.59
CA ALA A 197 23.85 -7.02 28.33
C ALA A 197 23.55 -5.69 27.60
N LEU A 198 23.34 -5.73 26.27
CA LEU A 198 22.81 -4.59 25.49
C LEU A 198 21.32 -4.34 25.78
N GLY A 199 20.62 -5.31 26.36
CA GLY A 199 19.18 -5.28 26.61
C GLY A 199 18.37 -6.00 25.51
N ILE A 200 19.03 -6.70 24.58
CA ILE A 200 18.34 -7.43 23.51
C ILE A 200 17.81 -8.76 24.07
N GLU A 201 16.50 -9.00 23.85
CA GLU A 201 15.80 -10.17 24.36
C GLU A 201 14.88 -10.79 23.30
N THR A 202 14.39 -12.00 23.59
CA THR A 202 13.34 -12.64 22.81
C THR A 202 12.07 -11.76 22.79
N GLY A 203 11.52 -11.53 21.62
CA GLY A 203 10.36 -10.68 21.41
C GLY A 203 10.69 -9.23 21.01
N ASP A 204 11.98 -8.88 20.91
CA ASP A 204 12.39 -7.60 20.32
C ASP A 204 12.15 -7.57 18.82
N ILE A 205 11.84 -6.40 18.28
CA ILE A 205 11.44 -6.19 16.89
C ILE A 205 12.66 -6.01 15.99
N VAL A 206 12.57 -6.56 14.78
CA VAL A 206 13.60 -6.36 13.74
C VAL A 206 12.98 -5.75 12.50
N CYS A 207 13.44 -4.56 12.15
CA CYS A 207 13.00 -3.80 11.00
C CYS A 207 14.04 -3.89 9.89
N PHE A 208 13.61 -4.18 8.66
CA PHE A 208 14.49 -4.26 7.49
C PHE A 208 14.53 -2.93 6.72
N GLU A 209 15.68 -2.60 6.15
CA GLU A 209 15.84 -1.40 5.33
C GLU A 209 14.91 -1.43 4.11
N THR A 210 14.23 -0.30 3.85
CA THR A 210 13.26 -0.19 2.75
C THR A 210 13.91 0.00 1.39
N ARG A 211 15.11 0.56 1.31
CA ARG A 211 15.85 0.91 0.09
C ARG A 211 15.03 1.71 -0.92
N THR A 212 14.22 2.65 -0.43
CA THR A 212 13.28 3.42 -1.25
C THR A 212 13.98 4.22 -2.35
N ARG A 213 13.52 4.06 -3.60
CA ARG A 213 13.99 4.80 -4.77
C ARG A 213 12.83 5.14 -5.69
N ILE A 214 12.78 6.40 -6.15
CA ILE A 214 11.86 6.83 -7.19
C ILE A 214 12.70 7.31 -8.38
N THR A 215 12.44 6.73 -9.54
CA THR A 215 13.19 7.02 -10.76
C THR A 215 12.60 8.21 -11.51
N GLU A 216 13.37 8.85 -12.37
CA GLU A 216 12.90 9.92 -13.26
C GLU A 216 11.79 9.46 -14.23
N LYS A 217 11.67 8.16 -14.45
CA LYS A 217 10.61 7.55 -15.27
C LYS A 217 9.35 7.19 -14.47
N GLY A 218 9.27 7.62 -13.22
CA GLY A 218 8.09 7.41 -12.37
C GLY A 218 8.01 6.04 -11.67
N TYR A 219 8.99 5.14 -11.83
CA TYR A 219 8.99 3.89 -11.09
C TYR A 219 9.33 4.10 -9.62
N ILE A 220 8.52 3.53 -8.76
CA ILE A 220 8.67 3.52 -7.31
C ILE A 220 9.17 2.13 -6.91
N LYS A 221 10.30 2.06 -6.22
CA LYS A 221 10.89 0.81 -5.72
C LYS A 221 11.18 0.93 -4.26
N SER A 222 10.69 0.00 -3.46
CA SER A 222 10.90 -0.06 -2.02
C SER A 222 10.47 -1.42 -1.48
N ARG A 223 10.89 -1.82 -0.28
CA ARG A 223 10.10 -2.73 0.54
C ARG A 223 8.89 -1.98 1.06
N PHE A 224 7.83 -2.71 1.38
CA PHE A 224 6.65 -2.23 2.11
C PHE A 224 5.84 -1.15 1.35
N LEU A 225 5.82 -1.20 -0.02
CA LEU A 225 4.77 -0.54 -0.80
C LEU A 225 3.41 -1.15 -0.45
N ASP A 226 3.42 -2.42 -0.14
CA ASP A 226 2.40 -3.17 0.57
C ASP A 226 2.44 -2.83 2.07
N ASP A 227 1.51 -2.03 2.64
CA ASP A 227 0.50 -1.26 1.90
C ASP A 227 0.65 0.26 2.13
N LYS A 228 1.87 0.69 2.51
CA LYS A 228 2.16 2.12 2.71
C LYS A 228 1.89 2.97 1.48
N LEU A 229 1.89 2.37 0.27
CA LEU A 229 1.54 3.06 -0.96
C LEU A 229 0.08 3.50 -0.94
N SER A 230 -0.84 2.61 -0.59
CA SER A 230 -2.26 2.92 -0.49
C SER A 230 -2.56 3.88 0.66
N VAL A 231 -1.86 3.74 1.81
CA VAL A 231 -1.95 4.73 2.90
C VAL A 231 -1.62 6.14 2.39
N ALA A 232 -0.55 6.29 1.61
CA ALA A 232 -0.18 7.59 1.03
C ALA A 232 -1.22 8.08 0.01
N ILE A 233 -1.83 7.17 -0.79
CA ILE A 233 -2.93 7.50 -1.71
C ILE A 233 -4.15 8.01 -0.94
N LEU A 234 -4.49 7.38 0.19
CA LEU A 234 -5.61 7.83 1.03
C LEU A 234 -5.35 9.22 1.65
N LEU A 235 -4.12 9.52 2.07
CA LEU A 235 -3.73 10.88 2.46
C LEU A 235 -3.92 11.88 1.32
N GLY A 236 -3.55 11.51 0.09
CA GLY A 236 -3.73 12.33 -1.11
C GLY A 236 -5.21 12.58 -1.41
N TYR A 237 -6.07 11.58 -1.26
CA TYR A 237 -7.51 11.73 -1.42
C TYR A 237 -8.11 12.66 -0.34
N ALA A 238 -7.70 12.51 0.92
CA ALA A 238 -8.13 13.40 2.00
C ALA A 238 -7.73 14.87 1.74
N LYS A 239 -6.50 15.11 1.25
CA LYS A 239 -6.03 16.44 0.84
C LYS A 239 -6.86 16.99 -0.31
N TYR A 240 -7.13 16.19 -1.34
CA TYR A 240 -7.96 16.59 -2.48
C TYR A 240 -9.35 17.06 -2.04
N LEU A 241 -10.05 16.32 -1.18
CA LEU A 241 -11.36 16.72 -0.67
C LEU A 241 -11.33 18.11 -0.02
N LYS A 242 -10.30 18.40 0.77
CA LYS A 242 -10.15 19.71 1.45
C LYS A 242 -9.82 20.83 0.49
N GLU A 243 -8.83 20.65 -0.39
CA GLU A 243 -8.35 21.74 -1.26
C GLU A 243 -9.34 22.10 -2.36
N GLU A 244 -10.06 21.12 -2.91
CA GLU A 244 -11.06 21.37 -3.94
C GLU A 244 -12.48 21.58 -3.37
N ASN A 245 -12.63 21.56 -2.03
CA ASN A 245 -13.92 21.69 -1.34
C ASN A 245 -14.96 20.67 -1.86
N VAL A 246 -14.53 19.42 -2.02
CA VAL A 246 -15.40 18.33 -2.45
C VAL A 246 -16.09 17.75 -1.22
N THR A 247 -17.41 17.56 -1.32
CA THR A 247 -18.19 16.90 -0.29
C THR A 247 -18.86 15.69 -0.90
N PRO A 248 -18.42 14.46 -0.56
CA PRO A 248 -19.09 13.23 -0.94
C PRO A 248 -20.55 13.20 -0.49
N SER A 249 -21.43 12.58 -1.28
CA SER A 249 -22.86 12.49 -0.95
C SER A 249 -23.15 11.48 0.18
N ARG A 250 -22.20 10.59 0.48
CA ARG A 250 -22.27 9.57 1.52
C ARG A 250 -21.28 9.87 2.64
N PRO A 251 -21.51 9.40 3.87
CA PRO A 251 -20.46 9.39 4.89
C PRO A 251 -19.25 8.59 4.39
N VAL A 252 -18.05 9.18 4.48
CA VAL A 252 -16.80 8.53 4.08
C VAL A 252 -15.84 8.50 5.26
N TYR A 253 -15.37 7.31 5.56
CA TYR A 253 -14.38 7.05 6.59
C TYR A 253 -13.15 6.41 5.97
N GLN A 254 -11.98 6.69 6.51
CA GLN A 254 -10.74 5.96 6.25
C GLN A 254 -10.29 5.27 7.52
N HIS A 255 -9.98 3.99 7.43
CA HIS A 255 -9.42 3.19 8.51
C HIS A 255 -8.04 2.70 8.08
N ILE A 256 -7.00 3.32 8.64
CA ILE A 256 -5.64 2.82 8.49
C ILE A 256 -5.43 1.80 9.59
N THR A 257 -5.43 0.54 9.21
CA THR A 257 -5.37 -0.58 10.13
C THR A 257 -3.93 -0.91 10.53
N VAL A 258 -3.82 -1.79 11.50
CA VAL A 258 -2.59 -2.45 11.95
C VAL A 258 -2.93 -3.92 12.21
N TYR A 259 -1.99 -4.84 12.00
CA TYR A 259 -2.18 -6.30 12.01
C TYR A 259 -2.88 -6.87 10.76
N GLU A 260 -2.86 -6.20 9.62
CA GLU A 260 -3.33 -6.77 8.35
C GLU A 260 -2.47 -7.98 7.97
N GLU A 261 -1.16 -7.83 8.00
CA GLU A 261 -0.15 -8.82 7.62
C GLU A 261 -0.22 -10.15 8.40
N VAL A 262 -1.03 -10.17 9.46
CA VAL A 262 -1.33 -11.37 10.26
C VAL A 262 -2.83 -11.69 10.29
N GLY A 263 -3.61 -11.10 9.38
CA GLY A 263 -4.97 -11.49 9.01
C GLY A 263 -6.09 -11.01 9.92
N HIS A 264 -5.89 -9.94 10.71
CA HIS A 264 -6.97 -9.42 11.57
C HIS A 264 -6.99 -7.89 11.74
N GLY A 265 -6.41 -7.12 10.82
CA GLY A 265 -6.36 -5.65 10.90
C GLY A 265 -7.75 -5.02 10.97
N GLY A 266 -8.58 -5.25 9.98
CA GLY A 266 -9.92 -4.69 9.85
C GLY A 266 -10.99 -5.30 10.77
N SER A 267 -10.68 -6.29 11.62
CA SER A 267 -11.67 -7.07 12.39
C SER A 267 -12.48 -6.27 13.43
N ALA A 268 -12.24 -4.98 13.58
CA ALA A 268 -12.92 -4.12 14.54
C ALA A 268 -12.96 -2.66 14.06
N SER A 269 -13.73 -1.83 14.77
CA SER A 269 -13.78 -0.36 14.59
C SER A 269 -14.53 0.12 13.33
N VAL A 270 -15.42 -0.69 12.79
CA VAL A 270 -16.34 -0.28 11.71
C VAL A 270 -17.33 0.75 12.26
N PRO A 271 -17.43 1.96 11.68
CA PRO A 271 -18.41 2.95 12.12
C PRO A 271 -19.85 2.49 11.87
N GLU A 272 -20.76 2.91 12.74
CA GLU A 272 -22.19 2.65 12.57
C GLU A 272 -22.71 3.23 11.25
N GLY A 273 -23.59 2.49 10.58
CA GLY A 273 -24.20 2.91 9.32
C GLY A 273 -23.33 2.71 8.07
N VAL A 274 -22.16 2.10 8.19
CA VAL A 274 -21.36 1.67 7.05
C VAL A 274 -22.07 0.52 6.33
N THR A 275 -22.23 0.65 5.02
CA THR A 275 -22.86 -0.37 4.14
C THR A 275 -21.95 -0.88 3.03
N ASP A 276 -20.87 -0.15 2.78
CA ASP A 276 -19.86 -0.52 1.80
C ASP A 276 -18.46 -0.42 2.42
N ILE A 277 -17.63 -1.43 2.21
CA ILE A 277 -16.24 -1.45 2.64
C ILE A 277 -15.35 -1.64 1.41
N LEU A 278 -14.47 -0.68 1.18
CA LEU A 278 -13.52 -0.69 0.09
C LEU A 278 -12.11 -0.85 0.65
N SER A 279 -11.50 -2.00 0.48
CA SER A 279 -10.07 -2.13 0.73
C SER A 279 -9.29 -1.43 -0.38
N VAL A 280 -8.35 -0.60 0.01
CA VAL A 280 -7.32 -0.05 -0.90
C VAL A 280 -6.01 -0.63 -0.44
N ASP A 281 -5.57 -1.63 -1.19
CA ASP A 281 -4.41 -2.44 -0.88
C ASP A 281 -3.70 -2.76 -2.21
N MET A 282 -2.46 -3.24 -2.19
CA MET A 282 -1.68 -3.39 -3.41
C MET A 282 -2.37 -4.28 -4.46
N GLY A 283 -2.35 -3.86 -5.72
CA GLY A 283 -2.78 -4.67 -6.85
C GLY A 283 -1.70 -5.65 -7.28
N CYS A 284 -2.01 -6.95 -7.35
CA CYS A 284 -1.04 -7.95 -7.76
C CYS A 284 -0.59 -7.77 -9.22
N VAL A 285 0.72 -7.79 -9.46
CA VAL A 285 1.33 -7.82 -10.79
C VAL A 285 2.19 -9.08 -10.93
N GLY A 286 1.89 -9.90 -11.93
CA GLY A 286 2.61 -11.15 -12.16
C GLY A 286 2.05 -11.93 -13.33
N ASP A 287 2.63 -13.12 -13.57
CA ASP A 287 2.18 -14.00 -14.64
C ASP A 287 0.75 -14.50 -14.37
N GLY A 288 -0.09 -14.45 -15.40
CA GLY A 288 -1.50 -14.84 -15.31
C GLY A 288 -2.43 -13.72 -14.87
N LEU A 289 -1.93 -12.51 -14.57
CA LEU A 289 -2.69 -11.32 -14.25
C LEU A 289 -2.54 -10.24 -15.33
N GLU A 290 -3.63 -9.48 -15.54
CA GLU A 290 -3.66 -8.41 -16.54
C GLU A 290 -3.03 -7.11 -16.02
N CYS A 291 -3.09 -6.86 -14.70
CA CYS A 291 -2.60 -5.64 -14.07
C CYS A 291 -1.09 -5.45 -14.28
N LYS A 292 -0.71 -4.19 -14.51
CA LYS A 292 0.67 -3.72 -14.58
C LYS A 292 0.87 -2.58 -13.57
N GLU A 293 2.13 -2.24 -13.26
CA GLU A 293 2.47 -1.23 -12.23
C GLU A 293 1.86 0.16 -12.50
N HIS A 294 1.56 0.50 -13.75
CA HIS A 294 0.98 1.79 -14.13
C HIS A 294 -0.56 1.84 -14.08
N GLN A 295 -1.22 0.76 -13.71
CA GLN A 295 -2.68 0.63 -13.65
C GLN A 295 -3.19 0.60 -12.21
N VAL A 296 -4.48 0.89 -12.04
CA VAL A 296 -5.21 0.47 -10.85
C VAL A 296 -5.79 -0.93 -11.10
N SER A 297 -5.58 -1.84 -10.17
CA SER A 297 -6.21 -3.14 -10.16
C SER A 297 -7.56 -3.08 -9.45
N ILE A 298 -8.55 -3.79 -9.97
CA ILE A 298 -9.83 -4.07 -9.32
C ILE A 298 -9.87 -5.58 -9.11
N CYS A 299 -9.70 -6.03 -7.88
CA CYS A 299 -9.77 -7.45 -7.57
C CYS A 299 -11.23 -7.92 -7.58
N VAL A 300 -11.56 -8.90 -8.41
CA VAL A 300 -12.91 -9.44 -8.46
C VAL A 300 -13.06 -10.71 -7.62
N LYS A 301 -11.95 -11.36 -7.29
CA LYS A 301 -11.87 -12.52 -6.39
C LYS A 301 -10.45 -12.70 -5.88
N ASP A 302 -10.31 -13.09 -4.63
CA ASP A 302 -9.07 -13.55 -4.02
C ASP A 302 -9.20 -14.93 -3.36
N SER A 303 -8.32 -15.26 -2.40
CA SER A 303 -8.35 -16.57 -1.70
C SER A 303 -9.57 -16.72 -0.79
N GLY A 304 -10.09 -15.63 -0.23
CA GLY A 304 -11.26 -15.61 0.66
C GLY A 304 -12.59 -15.76 -0.06
N GLY A 305 -12.62 -15.47 -1.35
CA GLY A 305 -13.82 -15.61 -2.18
C GLY A 305 -14.03 -14.49 -3.19
N PRO A 306 -15.19 -14.46 -3.90
CA PRO A 306 -15.53 -13.35 -4.77
C PRO A 306 -15.90 -12.12 -3.96
N TYR A 307 -15.46 -10.96 -4.42
CA TYR A 307 -15.96 -9.67 -3.96
C TYR A 307 -17.39 -9.41 -4.44
N SER A 308 -18.09 -8.43 -3.86
CA SER A 308 -19.45 -8.09 -4.27
C SER A 308 -19.49 -7.77 -5.77
N PHE A 309 -20.27 -8.55 -6.52
CA PHE A 309 -20.38 -8.42 -7.98
C PHE A 309 -20.89 -7.04 -8.40
N ASP A 310 -21.88 -6.51 -7.68
CA ASP A 310 -22.44 -5.20 -7.97
C ASP A 310 -21.43 -4.09 -7.64
N PHE A 311 -20.73 -4.18 -6.50
CA PHE A 311 -19.77 -3.17 -6.10
C PHE A 311 -18.55 -3.15 -7.05
N THR A 312 -17.98 -4.30 -7.39
CA THR A 312 -16.91 -4.38 -8.40
C THR A 312 -17.37 -3.89 -9.76
N GLY A 313 -18.62 -4.19 -10.13
CA GLY A 313 -19.27 -3.67 -11.36
C GLY A 313 -19.36 -2.14 -11.36
N GLU A 314 -19.73 -1.52 -10.24
CA GLU A 314 -19.78 -0.06 -10.08
C GLU A 314 -18.38 0.58 -10.23
N LEU A 315 -17.33 -0.03 -9.67
CA LEU A 315 -15.94 0.43 -9.79
C LEU A 315 -15.44 0.34 -11.25
N ILE A 316 -15.71 -0.78 -11.92
CA ILE A 316 -15.38 -0.97 -13.36
C ILE A 316 -16.12 0.06 -14.23
N ALA A 317 -17.39 0.31 -13.95
CA ALA A 317 -18.16 1.32 -14.66
C ALA A 317 -17.62 2.72 -14.43
N ALA A 318 -17.22 3.06 -13.20
CA ALA A 318 -16.57 4.34 -12.86
C ALA A 318 -15.22 4.50 -13.60
N ALA A 319 -14.38 3.47 -13.63
CA ALA A 319 -13.12 3.49 -14.37
C ALA A 319 -13.33 3.75 -15.86
N LYS A 320 -14.26 3.00 -16.50
CA LYS A 320 -14.60 3.17 -17.92
C LYS A 320 -15.15 4.56 -18.24
N ALA A 321 -16.07 5.07 -17.42
CA ALA A 321 -16.71 6.37 -17.63
C ALA A 321 -15.71 7.53 -17.56
N ASN A 322 -14.64 7.40 -16.76
CA ASN A 322 -13.62 8.42 -16.55
C ASN A 322 -12.33 8.18 -17.34
N GLY A 323 -12.24 7.10 -18.13
CA GLY A 323 -11.06 6.76 -18.94
C GLY A 323 -9.83 6.45 -18.09
N ILE A 324 -10.04 5.87 -16.90
CA ILE A 324 -9.00 5.44 -15.98
C ILE A 324 -8.42 4.13 -16.49
N ASP A 325 -7.08 4.01 -16.48
CA ASP A 325 -6.39 2.79 -16.89
C ASP A 325 -6.43 1.76 -15.74
N TYR A 326 -7.19 0.69 -15.93
CA TYR A 326 -7.45 -0.33 -14.92
C TYR A 326 -7.33 -1.74 -15.48
N ALA A 327 -7.09 -2.70 -14.60
CA ALA A 327 -7.26 -4.13 -14.87
C ALA A 327 -8.21 -4.74 -13.84
N ALA A 328 -8.91 -5.80 -14.23
CA ALA A 328 -9.77 -6.58 -13.33
C ALA A 328 -9.23 -8.01 -13.26
N ASP A 329 -8.82 -8.45 -12.07
CA ASP A 329 -8.09 -9.69 -11.89
C ASP A 329 -8.66 -10.60 -10.80
N VAL A 330 -8.29 -11.88 -10.87
CA VAL A 330 -8.50 -12.89 -9.83
C VAL A 330 -7.15 -13.21 -9.20
N TYR A 331 -6.99 -12.92 -7.91
CA TYR A 331 -5.73 -13.18 -7.20
C TYR A 331 -5.71 -14.60 -6.61
N PRO A 332 -4.69 -15.42 -6.94
CA PRO A 332 -4.66 -16.82 -6.50
C PRO A 332 -4.29 -17.00 -5.03
N HIS A 333 -3.45 -16.11 -4.46
CA HIS A 333 -2.91 -16.20 -3.10
C HIS A 333 -2.88 -14.80 -2.48
N TYR A 334 -4.02 -14.34 -1.98
CA TYR A 334 -4.20 -12.99 -1.49
C TYR A 334 -5.36 -12.93 -0.49
N GLY A 335 -5.27 -12.05 0.46
CA GLY A 335 -6.36 -11.62 1.33
C GLY A 335 -6.16 -10.15 1.67
N SER A 336 -7.18 -9.49 2.19
CA SER A 336 -7.10 -8.11 2.62
C SER A 336 -7.93 -7.86 3.88
N ASP A 337 -7.78 -6.68 4.46
CA ASP A 337 -8.49 -6.28 5.69
C ASP A 337 -10.00 -6.40 5.59
N VAL A 338 -10.59 -6.16 4.41
CA VAL A 338 -12.05 -6.23 4.26
C VAL A 338 -12.61 -7.62 4.60
N GLU A 339 -11.85 -8.70 4.34
CA GLU A 339 -12.27 -10.04 4.75
C GLU A 339 -12.25 -10.22 6.27
N ALA A 340 -11.24 -9.65 6.93
CA ALA A 340 -11.17 -9.65 8.38
C ALA A 340 -12.33 -8.82 8.97
N THR A 341 -12.70 -7.72 8.34
CA THR A 341 -13.82 -6.86 8.72
C THR A 341 -15.16 -7.60 8.62
N LEU A 342 -15.40 -8.31 7.53
CA LEU A 342 -16.60 -9.15 7.38
C LEU A 342 -16.63 -10.30 8.41
N ARG A 343 -15.50 -10.98 8.61
CA ARG A 343 -15.39 -12.02 9.65
C ARG A 343 -15.58 -11.47 11.06
N GLY A 344 -15.26 -10.18 11.26
CA GLY A 344 -15.51 -9.43 12.49
C GLY A 344 -16.98 -9.10 12.75
N GLY A 345 -17.87 -9.38 11.79
CA GLY A 345 -19.32 -9.25 11.91
C GLY A 345 -19.91 -8.04 11.18
N ALA A 346 -19.17 -7.34 10.33
CA ALA A 346 -19.73 -6.27 9.51
C ALA A 346 -20.66 -6.84 8.43
N ASP A 347 -21.88 -6.28 8.33
CA ASP A 347 -22.85 -6.58 7.27
C ASP A 347 -22.76 -5.50 6.19
N ALA A 348 -21.88 -5.68 5.21
CA ALA A 348 -21.62 -4.69 4.18
C ALA A 348 -21.23 -5.34 2.84
N ARG A 349 -21.45 -4.63 1.73
CA ARG A 349 -20.85 -4.97 0.45
C ARG A 349 -19.35 -4.67 0.51
N HIS A 350 -18.55 -5.43 -0.23
CA HIS A 350 -17.10 -5.29 -0.15
C HIS A 350 -16.44 -5.35 -1.53
N ALA A 351 -15.33 -4.62 -1.66
CA ALA A 351 -14.50 -4.59 -2.85
C ALA A 351 -13.04 -4.31 -2.48
N LEU A 352 -12.13 -4.55 -3.42
CA LEU A 352 -10.71 -4.26 -3.31
C LEU A 352 -10.21 -3.59 -4.59
N ILE A 353 -9.47 -2.49 -4.41
CA ILE A 353 -8.71 -1.83 -5.48
C ILE A 353 -7.31 -1.50 -5.00
N GLY A 354 -6.36 -1.29 -5.93
CA GLY A 354 -5.04 -0.78 -5.56
C GLY A 354 -4.12 -0.53 -6.73
N ALA A 355 -3.09 0.27 -6.50
CA ALA A 355 -2.03 0.47 -7.50
C ALA A 355 -1.28 -0.84 -7.75
N GLY A 356 -0.96 -1.12 -9.01
CA GLY A 356 -0.19 -2.32 -9.35
C GLY A 356 1.18 -2.34 -8.66
N VAL A 357 1.46 -3.43 -7.93
CA VAL A 357 2.75 -3.68 -7.26
C VAL A 357 3.29 -5.03 -7.71
N TYR A 358 4.50 -5.01 -8.27
CA TYR A 358 5.25 -6.20 -8.65
C TYR A 358 6.15 -6.64 -7.50
N ALA A 359 6.37 -7.94 -7.36
CA ALA A 359 7.23 -8.57 -6.34
C ALA A 359 6.83 -8.26 -4.90
N SER A 360 5.51 -8.27 -4.60
CA SER A 360 4.98 -8.11 -3.24
C SER A 360 5.65 -9.05 -2.24
N HIS A 361 5.79 -8.60 -0.97
CA HIS A 361 6.54 -9.24 0.09
C HIS A 361 8.06 -9.39 -0.19
N GLY A 362 8.56 -8.71 -1.25
CA GLY A 362 9.98 -8.67 -1.61
C GLY A 362 10.55 -7.26 -1.68
N TYR A 363 11.38 -6.99 -2.69
CA TYR A 363 11.76 -5.63 -3.06
C TYR A 363 10.84 -5.16 -4.18
N GLU A 364 9.82 -4.47 -3.78
CA GLU A 364 8.62 -4.19 -4.54
C GLU A 364 8.82 -3.07 -5.56
N ARG A 365 7.92 -3.04 -6.54
CA ARG A 365 7.94 -2.06 -7.62
C ARG A 365 6.53 -1.66 -8.03
N SER A 366 6.31 -0.35 -8.15
CA SER A 366 5.09 0.27 -8.66
C SER A 366 5.42 1.47 -9.56
N HIS A 367 4.43 2.24 -9.97
CA HIS A 367 4.58 3.42 -10.83
C HIS A 367 3.65 4.56 -10.41
N VAL A 368 4.08 5.81 -10.62
CA VAL A 368 3.27 7.01 -10.31
C VAL A 368 1.95 7.06 -11.09
N ASP A 369 1.87 6.43 -12.26
CA ASP A 369 0.60 6.32 -13.00
C ASP A 369 -0.39 5.36 -12.33
N GLY A 370 0.10 4.27 -11.69
CA GLY A 370 -0.73 3.40 -10.86
C GLY A 370 -1.31 4.16 -9.67
N VAL A 371 -0.47 4.97 -9.00
CA VAL A 371 -0.90 5.90 -7.93
C VAL A 371 -1.99 6.84 -8.43
N LYS A 372 -1.76 7.48 -9.58
CA LYS A 372 -2.72 8.39 -10.23
C LYS A 372 -4.04 7.69 -10.51
N ASN A 373 -4.00 6.53 -11.18
CA ASN A 373 -5.20 5.81 -11.58
C ASN A 373 -6.01 5.33 -10.36
N THR A 374 -5.35 4.93 -9.28
CA THR A 374 -6.01 4.55 -8.02
C THR A 374 -6.68 5.75 -7.36
N LEU A 375 -6.00 6.88 -7.26
CA LEU A 375 -6.56 8.13 -6.73
C LEU A 375 -7.77 8.61 -7.54
N GLU A 376 -7.67 8.57 -8.88
CA GLU A 376 -8.76 8.98 -9.78
C GLU A 376 -9.97 8.03 -9.66
N LEU A 377 -9.75 6.72 -9.48
CA LEU A 377 -10.83 5.76 -9.27
C LEU A 377 -11.53 5.97 -7.92
N LEU A 378 -10.78 6.22 -6.85
CA LEU A 378 -11.35 6.59 -5.55
C LEU A 378 -12.27 7.81 -5.67
N ALA A 379 -11.79 8.90 -6.29
CA ALA A 379 -12.58 10.11 -6.49
C ALA A 379 -13.80 9.84 -7.40
N ALA A 380 -13.63 9.13 -8.51
CA ALA A 380 -14.73 8.81 -9.41
C ALA A 380 -15.82 7.96 -8.76
N TYR A 381 -15.49 7.18 -7.74
CA TYR A 381 -16.45 6.36 -7.01
C TYR A 381 -17.05 7.08 -5.79
N LEU A 382 -16.23 7.73 -4.98
CA LEU A 382 -16.63 8.29 -3.68
C LEU A 382 -17.28 9.68 -3.79
N ASP A 383 -16.97 10.46 -4.83
CA ASP A 383 -17.45 11.85 -4.98
C ASP A 383 -18.85 11.96 -5.64
N LYS A 384 -19.54 10.84 -5.82
CA LYS A 384 -20.87 10.75 -6.46
C LYS A 384 -21.97 11.39 -5.61
#